data_9f930acb52376da7f2dce3577c42224d
#
_entry.id   9f930acb52376da7f2dce3577c42224d
#
_cell.length_a   1.000
_cell.length_b   1.000
_cell.length_c   1.000
_cell.angle_alpha   90.00
_cell.angle_beta   90.00
_cell.angle_gamma   90.00
#
_symmetry.space_group_name_H-M   'P 1'
#
loop_
_entity.id
_entity.type
_entity.pdbx_description
1 polymer ?
#
loop_
_entity_poly.entity_id
_entity_poly.type
_entity_poly.pdbx_seq_one_letter_code
_entity_poly.pdbx_strand_id
1 'polypeptide(L)'
;MARPYRRYVDSFDLTGNEVVLDYGSVSGRISRHIAERLLSGKGHLTCIDVSNVWIETIQKRLKKYPNVDYKLGDIAALDIADNAYDIVVVHFVLHHVEEDQRQEKVDILARKLRPHGRLFIREPTREQHGTPAVEIRALMSTAGLHERESRMSRSLIMGEVFDGVFDKTPV
;
A
#
# COMPACT_ATOMS: atom_id res chain seq x y z
N MET A 1 10.92 -10.12 15.76
CA MET A 1 10.25 -10.19 14.44
C MET A 1 9.72 -8.84 13.87
N ALA A 2 9.85 -7.73 14.54
CA ALA A 2 9.38 -6.43 14.02
C ALA A 2 10.33 -5.72 13.04
N ARG A 3 11.61 -6.13 12.97
CA ARG A 3 12.65 -5.45 12.17
C ARG A 3 12.40 -5.36 10.66
N PRO A 4 11.85 -6.39 9.95
CA PRO A 4 11.66 -6.31 8.49
C PRO A 4 10.60 -5.28 8.08
N TYR A 5 9.45 -5.25 8.76
CA TYR A 5 8.37 -4.31 8.48
C TYR A 5 8.76 -2.86 8.79
N ARG A 6 9.48 -2.65 9.90
CA ARG A 6 10.00 -1.34 10.25
C ARG A 6 10.95 -0.81 9.18
N ARG A 7 11.94 -1.63 8.74
CA ARG A 7 12.87 -1.25 7.68
C ARG A 7 12.18 -0.91 6.36
N TYR A 8 11.11 -1.65 6.03
CA TYR A 8 10.32 -1.36 4.83
C TYR A 8 9.61 -0.01 4.95
N VAL A 9 9.00 0.29 6.08
CA VAL A 9 8.38 1.61 6.31
C VAL A 9 9.43 2.71 6.41
N ASP A 10 10.63 2.45 6.94
CA ASP A 10 11.73 3.41 6.96
C ASP A 10 12.15 3.85 5.55
N SER A 11 11.99 2.98 4.53
CA SER A 11 12.28 3.34 3.13
C SER A 11 11.23 4.25 2.48
N PHE A 12 10.12 4.54 3.15
CA PHE A 12 9.12 5.49 2.65
C PHE A 12 9.55 6.95 2.85
N ASP A 13 10.59 7.20 3.66
CA ASP A 13 11.11 8.52 3.99
C ASP A 13 10.02 9.48 4.49
N LEU A 14 9.20 8.98 5.44
CA LEU A 14 8.11 9.75 6.02
C LEU A 14 8.64 10.89 6.88
N THR A 15 8.19 12.10 6.61
CA THR A 15 8.48 13.30 7.41
C THR A 15 7.54 13.47 8.59
N GLY A 16 6.42 12.75 8.57
CA GLY A 16 5.36 12.82 9.58
C GLY A 16 4.12 13.64 9.16
N ASN A 17 4.13 14.24 7.97
CA ASN A 17 3.04 15.09 7.50
C ASN A 17 2.24 14.48 6.33
N GLU A 18 2.63 13.30 5.85
CA GLU A 18 2.02 12.66 4.70
C GLU A 18 0.62 12.12 5.04
N VAL A 19 -0.27 12.19 4.04
CA VAL A 19 -1.54 11.46 4.03
C VAL A 19 -1.32 10.15 3.30
N VAL A 20 -1.47 9.04 4.02
CA VAL A 20 -1.12 7.69 3.53
C VAL A 20 -2.36 6.81 3.44
N LEU A 21 -2.48 6.09 2.33
CA LEU A 21 -3.48 5.04 2.12
C LEU A 21 -2.78 3.67 2.17
N ASP A 22 -3.19 2.80 3.09
CA ASP A 22 -2.74 1.41 3.19
C ASP A 22 -3.84 0.49 2.67
N TYR A 23 -3.67 0.01 1.44
CA TYR A 23 -4.63 -0.84 0.74
C TYR A 23 -4.42 -2.31 1.07
N GLY A 24 -5.44 -2.97 1.63
CA GLY A 24 -5.36 -4.33 2.13
C GLY A 24 -4.51 -4.42 3.39
N SER A 25 -4.85 -3.64 4.40
CA SER A 25 -4.05 -3.47 5.63
C SER A 25 -3.93 -4.73 6.49
N VAL A 26 -4.80 -5.72 6.28
CA VAL A 26 -4.81 -7.05 6.92
C VAL A 26 -4.64 -6.94 8.44
N SER A 27 -3.52 -7.42 8.96
CA SER A 27 -3.24 -7.43 10.40
C SER A 27 -2.66 -6.11 10.94
N GLY A 28 -2.46 -5.08 10.11
CA GLY A 28 -1.94 -3.77 10.51
C GLY A 28 -0.46 -3.77 10.95
N ARG A 29 0.34 -4.74 10.51
CA ARG A 29 1.77 -4.80 10.91
C ARG A 29 2.58 -3.65 10.32
N ILE A 30 2.33 -3.31 9.05
CA ILE A 30 2.93 -2.15 8.38
C ILE A 30 2.26 -0.87 8.83
N SER A 31 0.92 -0.85 8.83
CA SER A 31 0.10 0.29 9.23
C SER A 31 0.52 0.87 10.59
N ARG A 32 0.88 -0.01 11.55
CA ARG A 32 1.40 0.42 12.85
C ARG A 32 2.67 1.26 12.73
N HIS A 33 3.63 0.83 11.91
CA HIS A 33 4.88 1.56 11.74
C HIS A 33 4.68 2.86 10.97
N ILE A 34 3.74 2.89 10.01
CA ILE A 34 3.33 4.11 9.32
C ILE A 34 2.69 5.09 10.31
N ALA A 35 1.67 4.65 11.06
CA ALA A 35 0.98 5.48 12.05
C ALA A 35 1.96 6.08 13.08
N GLU A 36 2.93 5.28 13.55
CA GLU A 36 3.96 5.72 14.49
C GLU A 36 4.85 6.85 13.91
N ARG A 37 5.24 6.75 12.61
CA ARG A 37 6.02 7.80 11.94
C ARG A 37 5.23 9.08 11.74
N LEU A 38 3.96 8.98 11.40
CA LEU A 38 3.08 10.12 11.16
C LEU A 38 2.74 10.91 12.43
N LEU A 39 2.93 10.35 13.63
CA LEU A 39 2.75 11.06 14.89
C LEU A 39 3.78 12.17 15.13
N SER A 40 4.91 12.18 14.42
CA SER A 40 5.90 13.26 14.53
C SER A 40 5.43 14.57 13.92
N GLY A 41 4.34 14.55 13.16
CA GLY A 41 3.76 15.71 12.48
C GLY A 41 2.23 15.70 12.52
N LYS A 42 1.61 16.07 11.39
CA LYS A 42 0.15 16.14 11.21
C LYS A 42 -0.33 15.08 10.20
N GLY A 43 0.49 14.09 9.91
CA GLY A 43 0.18 13.05 8.95
C GLY A 43 -0.97 12.15 9.38
N HIS A 44 -1.62 11.53 8.40
CA HIS A 44 -2.80 10.70 8.60
C HIS A 44 -2.71 9.40 7.81
N LEU A 45 -3.23 8.33 8.38
CA LEU A 45 -3.27 7.00 7.76
C LEU A 45 -4.71 6.54 7.58
N THR A 46 -5.07 6.15 6.35
CA THR A 46 -6.33 5.45 6.06
C THR A 46 -6.02 3.99 5.77
N CYS A 47 -6.57 3.07 6.55
CA CYS A 47 -6.46 1.64 6.37
C CYS A 47 -7.72 1.09 5.69
N ILE A 48 -7.55 0.34 4.59
CA ILE A 48 -8.65 -0.30 3.87
C ILE A 48 -8.49 -1.81 3.89
N ASP A 49 -9.58 -2.52 4.14
CA ASP A 49 -9.66 -3.97 3.96
C ASP A 49 -11.10 -4.39 3.63
N VAL A 50 -11.25 -5.44 2.84
CA VAL A 50 -12.57 -6.02 2.52
C VAL A 50 -13.09 -6.93 3.62
N SER A 51 -12.25 -7.33 4.55
CA SER A 51 -12.56 -8.25 5.65
C SER A 51 -12.88 -7.52 6.95
N ASN A 52 -14.09 -7.70 7.46
CA ASN A 52 -14.47 -7.17 8.77
C ASN A 52 -13.56 -7.66 9.89
N VAL A 53 -13.14 -8.94 9.84
CA VAL A 53 -12.23 -9.53 10.84
C VAL A 53 -10.88 -8.81 10.86
N TRP A 54 -10.37 -8.42 9.70
CA TRP A 54 -9.13 -7.67 9.62
C TRP A 54 -9.30 -6.22 10.10
N ILE A 55 -10.40 -5.56 9.74
CA ILE A 55 -10.69 -4.20 10.24
C ILE A 55 -10.79 -4.19 11.78
N GLU A 56 -11.49 -5.14 12.39
CA GLU A 56 -11.54 -5.26 13.85
C GLU A 56 -10.16 -5.54 14.47
N THR A 57 -9.35 -6.37 13.80
CA THR A 57 -7.99 -6.71 14.27
C THR A 57 -7.08 -5.49 14.23
N ILE A 58 -7.11 -4.73 13.14
CA ILE A 58 -6.26 -3.55 12.98
C ILE A 58 -6.70 -2.41 13.91
N GLN A 59 -8.01 -2.22 14.12
CA GLN A 59 -8.53 -1.26 15.09
C GLN A 59 -8.02 -1.54 16.51
N LYS A 60 -8.05 -2.80 16.94
CA LYS A 60 -7.51 -3.22 18.25
C LYS A 60 -6.00 -2.96 18.34
N ARG A 61 -5.26 -3.26 17.26
CA ARG A 61 -3.80 -3.07 17.19
C ARG A 61 -3.38 -1.61 17.20
N LEU A 62 -4.13 -0.77 16.51
CA LEU A 62 -3.80 0.64 16.31
C LEU A 62 -4.57 1.59 17.23
N LYS A 63 -5.32 1.08 18.21
CA LYS A 63 -6.19 1.88 19.10
C LYS A 63 -5.52 3.07 19.78
N LYS A 64 -4.20 3.05 19.93
CA LYS A 64 -3.43 4.14 20.57
C LYS A 64 -3.00 5.25 19.60
N TYR A 65 -3.25 5.07 18.30
CA TYR A 65 -2.87 6.03 17.27
C TYR A 65 -4.10 6.83 16.82
N PRO A 66 -4.22 8.11 17.22
CA PRO A 66 -5.39 8.93 16.90
C PRO A 66 -5.43 9.40 15.44
N ASN A 67 -4.35 9.21 14.70
CA ASN A 67 -4.16 9.63 13.32
C ASN A 67 -4.46 8.52 12.31
N VAL A 68 -5.36 7.59 12.63
CA VAL A 68 -5.70 6.44 11.77
C VAL A 68 -7.21 6.33 11.59
N ASP A 69 -7.64 6.25 10.33
CA ASP A 69 -9.00 5.89 9.92
C ASP A 69 -9.05 4.48 9.32
N TYR A 70 -10.25 3.87 9.39
CA TYR A 70 -10.49 2.53 8.89
C TYR A 70 -11.69 2.53 7.96
N LYS A 71 -11.55 1.88 6.80
CA LYS A 71 -12.61 1.72 5.81
C LYS A 71 -12.79 0.22 5.50
N LEU A 72 -13.98 -0.29 5.75
CA LEU A 72 -14.37 -1.66 5.39
C LEU A 72 -15.02 -1.65 4.01
N GLY A 73 -14.46 -2.36 3.07
CA GLY A 73 -15.03 -2.53 1.73
C GLY A 73 -14.01 -2.56 0.61
N ASP A 74 -14.50 -2.78 -0.60
CA ASP A 74 -13.71 -2.70 -1.82
C ASP A 74 -13.42 -1.24 -2.17
N ILE A 75 -12.19 -0.95 -2.57
CA ILE A 75 -11.75 0.42 -2.95
C ILE A 75 -12.59 1.01 -4.10
N ALA A 76 -13.15 0.18 -4.97
CA ALA A 76 -14.01 0.62 -6.05
C ALA A 76 -15.40 1.11 -5.56
N ALA A 77 -15.85 0.65 -4.41
CA ALA A 77 -17.15 1.00 -3.82
C ALA A 77 -17.06 2.04 -2.70
N LEU A 78 -15.84 2.31 -2.18
CA LEU A 78 -15.64 3.24 -1.08
C LEU A 78 -15.58 4.69 -1.57
N ASP A 79 -16.29 5.57 -0.85
CA ASP A 79 -16.19 7.01 -1.04
C ASP A 79 -14.86 7.53 -0.47
N ILE A 80 -13.86 7.58 -1.32
CA ILE A 80 -12.51 8.07 -1.04
C ILE A 80 -12.14 9.07 -2.12
N ALA A 81 -11.77 10.27 -1.70
CA ALA A 81 -11.45 11.36 -2.62
C ALA A 81 -10.24 11.04 -3.52
N ASP A 82 -10.33 11.44 -4.78
CA ASP A 82 -9.19 11.42 -5.69
C ASP A 82 -8.19 12.54 -5.33
N ASN A 83 -6.92 12.33 -5.68
CA ASN A 83 -5.81 13.27 -5.40
C ASN A 83 -5.71 13.67 -3.92
N ALA A 84 -6.00 12.74 -3.01
CA ALA A 84 -6.04 12.99 -1.57
C ALA A 84 -4.81 12.47 -0.80
N TYR A 85 -4.04 11.57 -1.39
CA TYR A 85 -2.95 10.88 -0.70
C TYR A 85 -1.58 11.20 -1.29
N ASP A 86 -0.62 11.42 -0.43
CA ASP A 86 0.80 11.60 -0.78
C ASP A 86 1.45 10.23 -1.07
N ILE A 87 0.98 9.20 -0.35
CA ILE A 87 1.50 7.83 -0.46
C ILE A 87 0.35 6.83 -0.49
N VAL A 88 0.45 5.86 -1.39
CA VAL A 88 -0.37 4.63 -1.40
C VAL A 88 0.56 3.44 -1.16
N VAL A 89 0.16 2.54 -0.28
CA VAL A 89 0.91 1.32 0.05
C VAL A 89 0.09 0.09 -0.35
N VAL A 90 0.73 -0.82 -1.08
CA VAL A 90 0.20 -2.14 -1.46
C VAL A 90 1.20 -3.19 -0.98
N HIS A 91 0.85 -3.92 0.07
CA HIS A 91 1.78 -4.85 0.70
C HIS A 91 1.18 -6.25 0.82
N PHE A 92 1.58 -7.14 -0.09
CA PHE A 92 1.09 -8.51 -0.17
C PHE A 92 -0.43 -8.60 -0.33
N VAL A 93 -0.96 -7.86 -1.30
CA VAL A 93 -2.41 -7.74 -1.54
C VAL A 93 -2.78 -8.10 -2.96
N LEU A 94 -2.02 -7.62 -3.95
CA LEU A 94 -2.42 -7.69 -5.36
C LEU A 94 -2.57 -9.14 -5.85
N HIS A 95 -1.78 -10.06 -5.32
CA HIS A 95 -1.87 -11.50 -5.62
C HIS A 95 -3.16 -12.17 -5.12
N HIS A 96 -3.93 -11.51 -4.24
CA HIS A 96 -5.27 -11.95 -3.81
C HIS A 96 -6.40 -11.35 -4.65
N VAL A 97 -6.09 -10.38 -5.51
CA VAL A 97 -7.05 -9.78 -6.45
C VAL A 97 -7.10 -10.66 -7.71
N GLU A 98 -8.31 -10.95 -8.19
CA GLU A 98 -8.51 -11.67 -9.44
C GLU A 98 -7.79 -10.96 -10.59
N GLU A 99 -7.14 -11.69 -11.47
CA GLU A 99 -6.23 -11.16 -12.49
C GLU A 99 -6.91 -10.12 -13.38
N ASP A 100 -8.16 -10.37 -13.79
CA ASP A 100 -8.98 -9.48 -14.61
C ASP A 100 -9.40 -8.18 -13.89
N GLN A 101 -9.31 -8.13 -12.57
CA GLN A 101 -9.65 -6.97 -11.75
C GLN A 101 -8.44 -6.14 -11.30
N ARG A 102 -7.22 -6.67 -11.44
CA ARG A 102 -6.00 -6.01 -10.95
C ARG A 102 -5.79 -4.63 -11.54
N GLN A 103 -6.00 -4.48 -12.86
CA GLN A 103 -5.84 -3.19 -13.53
C GLN A 103 -6.80 -2.15 -12.99
N GLU A 104 -8.08 -2.49 -12.82
CA GLU A 104 -9.07 -1.58 -12.24
C GLU A 104 -8.65 -1.10 -10.85
N LYS A 105 -8.18 -2.01 -9.99
CA LYS A 105 -7.73 -1.63 -8.63
C LYS A 105 -6.52 -0.70 -8.67
N VAL A 106 -5.55 -0.99 -9.52
CA VAL A 106 -4.35 -0.15 -9.67
C VAL A 106 -4.72 1.23 -10.24
N ASP A 107 -5.62 1.31 -11.22
CA ASP A 107 -6.11 2.58 -11.78
C ASP A 107 -6.81 3.43 -10.70
N ILE A 108 -7.63 2.79 -9.85
CA ILE A 108 -8.28 3.48 -8.74
C ILE A 108 -7.23 4.01 -7.76
N LEU A 109 -6.28 3.17 -7.34
CA LEU A 109 -5.22 3.57 -6.41
C LEU A 109 -4.37 4.73 -6.96
N ALA A 110 -4.05 4.71 -8.27
CA ALA A 110 -3.34 5.79 -8.95
C ALA A 110 -4.13 7.11 -8.93
N ARG A 111 -5.48 7.05 -9.10
CA ARG A 111 -6.32 8.26 -8.98
C ARG A 111 -6.33 8.84 -7.56
N LYS A 112 -6.20 7.99 -6.52
CA LYS A 112 -6.16 8.48 -5.11
C LYS A 112 -4.89 9.26 -4.80
N LEU A 113 -3.78 8.99 -5.50
CA LEU A 113 -2.54 9.74 -5.35
C LEU A 113 -2.67 11.18 -5.85
N ARG A 114 -2.09 12.10 -5.10
CA ARG A 114 -1.83 13.48 -5.54
C ARG A 114 -0.82 13.52 -6.69
N PRO A 115 -0.76 14.59 -7.48
CA PRO A 115 0.40 14.85 -8.33
C PRO A 115 1.69 14.75 -7.50
N HIS A 116 2.72 14.10 -8.02
CA HIS A 116 3.98 13.78 -7.33
C HIS A 116 3.86 12.79 -6.15
N GLY A 117 2.68 12.21 -5.93
CA GLY A 117 2.50 11.14 -4.95
C GLY A 117 3.21 9.85 -5.34
N ARG A 118 3.47 8.99 -4.38
CA ARG A 118 4.22 7.73 -4.56
C ARG A 118 3.38 6.51 -4.18
N LEU A 119 3.46 5.47 -5.02
CA LEU A 119 2.92 4.17 -4.70
C LEU A 119 4.08 3.22 -4.35
N PHE A 120 4.02 2.66 -3.15
CA PHE A 120 4.92 1.61 -2.70
C PHE A 120 4.22 0.26 -2.83
N ILE A 121 4.82 -0.67 -3.53
CA ILE A 121 4.30 -2.03 -3.68
C ILE A 121 5.34 -3.05 -3.25
N ARG A 122 4.89 -4.05 -2.53
CA ARG A 122 5.65 -5.26 -2.20
C ARG A 122 4.79 -6.47 -2.41
N GLU A 123 5.19 -7.33 -3.36
CA GLU A 123 4.41 -8.51 -3.76
C GLU A 123 5.29 -9.75 -3.98
N PRO A 124 4.79 -10.96 -3.63
CA PRO A 124 5.45 -12.19 -4.03
C PRO A 124 5.29 -12.37 -5.55
N THR A 125 6.33 -12.94 -6.20
CA THR A 125 6.37 -13.06 -7.67
C THR A 125 6.31 -14.49 -8.19
N ARG A 126 6.01 -15.47 -7.32
CA ARG A 126 5.89 -16.88 -7.73
C ARG A 126 4.67 -17.08 -8.62
N GLU A 127 4.82 -17.86 -9.70
CA GLU A 127 3.76 -18.11 -10.69
C GLU A 127 2.44 -18.63 -10.12
N GLN A 128 2.48 -19.46 -9.08
CA GLN A 128 1.26 -20.07 -8.53
C GLN A 128 0.58 -19.25 -7.42
N HIS A 129 1.28 -18.32 -6.77
CA HIS A 129 0.79 -17.59 -5.59
C HIS A 129 1.34 -16.16 -5.51
N GLY A 130 1.59 -15.53 -6.63
CA GLY A 130 2.15 -14.19 -6.68
C GLY A 130 1.68 -13.40 -7.89
N THR A 131 2.20 -12.19 -8.01
CA THR A 131 2.04 -11.35 -9.19
C THR A 131 3.42 -11.15 -9.82
N PRO A 132 3.65 -11.66 -11.05
CA PRO A 132 4.95 -11.51 -11.71
C PRO A 132 5.41 -10.06 -11.79
N ALA A 133 6.72 -9.81 -11.61
CA ALA A 133 7.26 -8.44 -11.64
C ALA A 133 6.97 -7.71 -12.96
N VAL A 134 6.95 -8.43 -14.08
CA VAL A 134 6.60 -7.87 -15.40
C VAL A 134 5.14 -7.41 -15.44
N GLU A 135 4.23 -8.18 -14.84
CA GLU A 135 2.81 -7.81 -14.72
C GLU A 135 2.64 -6.57 -13.83
N ILE A 136 3.30 -6.54 -12.66
CA ILE A 136 3.24 -5.37 -11.77
C ILE A 136 3.66 -4.11 -12.53
N ARG A 137 4.78 -4.15 -13.24
CA ARG A 137 5.25 -3.01 -14.04
C ARG A 137 4.26 -2.60 -15.12
N ALA A 138 3.65 -3.55 -15.82
CA ALA A 138 2.65 -3.28 -16.85
C ALA A 138 1.40 -2.61 -16.25
N LEU A 139 0.87 -3.13 -15.14
CA LEU A 139 -0.28 -2.55 -14.43
C LEU A 139 -0.01 -1.11 -13.99
N MET A 140 1.15 -0.84 -13.38
CA MET A 140 1.54 0.49 -12.92
C MET A 140 1.71 1.47 -14.09
N SER A 141 2.39 1.06 -15.16
CA SER A 141 2.59 1.87 -16.36
C SER A 141 1.26 2.21 -17.04
N THR A 142 0.34 1.25 -17.16
CA THR A 142 -0.99 1.47 -17.72
C THR A 142 -1.79 2.47 -16.90
N ALA A 143 -1.63 2.46 -15.58
CA ALA A 143 -2.26 3.43 -14.67
C ALA A 143 -1.58 4.81 -14.64
N GLY A 144 -0.58 5.05 -15.48
CA GLY A 144 0.14 6.33 -15.54
C GLY A 144 1.14 6.54 -14.41
N LEU A 145 1.60 5.46 -13.79
CA LEU A 145 2.63 5.50 -12.76
C LEU A 145 3.98 5.11 -13.35
N HIS A 146 5.04 5.83 -12.99
CA HIS A 146 6.40 5.62 -13.49
C HIS A 146 7.28 4.98 -12.43
N GLU A 147 7.95 3.89 -12.77
CA GLU A 147 8.88 3.23 -11.87
C GLU A 147 10.04 4.18 -11.52
N ARG A 148 10.16 4.53 -10.23
CA ARG A 148 11.29 5.28 -9.69
C ARG A 148 12.45 4.35 -9.40
N GLU A 149 12.15 3.26 -8.69
CA GLU A 149 13.11 2.23 -8.33
C GLU A 149 12.39 0.92 -8.04
N SER A 150 13.07 -0.18 -8.24
CA SER A 150 12.60 -1.49 -7.82
C SER A 150 13.77 -2.42 -7.52
N ARG A 151 13.48 -3.45 -6.75
CA ARG A 151 14.43 -4.54 -6.47
C ARG A 151 13.70 -5.86 -6.28
N MET A 152 14.40 -6.93 -6.60
CA MET A 152 14.01 -8.28 -6.19
C MET A 152 14.69 -8.61 -4.85
N SER A 153 13.93 -9.17 -3.94
CA SER A 153 14.42 -9.63 -2.65
C SER A 153 13.90 -11.04 -2.37
N ARG A 154 14.43 -11.70 -1.36
CA ARG A 154 13.99 -13.04 -0.98
C ARG A 154 13.49 -13.07 0.45
N SER A 155 12.22 -13.45 0.59
CA SER A 155 11.58 -13.72 1.88
C SER A 155 11.65 -15.22 2.19
N LEU A 156 11.93 -15.59 3.45
CA LEU A 156 11.90 -16.99 3.88
C LEU A 156 10.51 -17.62 3.75
N ILE A 157 9.45 -16.82 3.84
CA ILE A 157 8.05 -17.28 3.83
C ILE A 157 7.44 -17.13 2.44
N MET A 158 7.65 -15.98 1.79
CA MET A 158 7.00 -15.62 0.53
C MET A 158 7.83 -15.96 -0.71
N GLY A 159 9.08 -16.41 -0.55
CA GLY A 159 10.00 -16.65 -1.66
C GLY A 159 10.54 -15.38 -2.28
N GLU A 160 10.56 -15.30 -3.61
CA GLU A 160 10.94 -14.08 -4.32
C GLU A 160 9.87 -13.01 -4.16
N VAL A 161 10.31 -11.78 -3.90
CA VAL A 161 9.48 -10.63 -3.62
C VAL A 161 9.96 -9.46 -4.45
N PHE A 162 9.04 -8.83 -5.15
CA PHE A 162 9.26 -7.55 -5.83
C PHE A 162 8.96 -6.41 -4.85
N ASP A 163 9.91 -5.51 -4.67
CA ASP A 163 9.74 -4.23 -3.99
C ASP A 163 9.83 -3.13 -5.04
N GLY A 164 8.81 -2.30 -5.18
CA GLY A 164 8.78 -1.21 -6.15
C GLY A 164 8.26 0.09 -5.58
N VAL A 165 8.78 1.19 -6.11
CA VAL A 165 8.30 2.56 -5.86
C VAL A 165 7.96 3.20 -7.19
N PHE A 166 6.75 3.72 -7.30
CA PHE A 166 6.24 4.32 -8.52
C PHE A 166 5.74 5.74 -8.24
N ASP A 167 6.09 6.67 -9.12
CA ASP A 167 5.69 8.08 -9.04
C ASP A 167 4.48 8.37 -9.91
N LYS A 168 3.56 9.19 -9.38
CA LYS A 168 2.52 9.83 -10.20
C LYS A 168 3.07 11.14 -10.76
N THR A 169 3.20 11.20 -12.09
CA THR A 169 3.52 12.48 -12.75
C THR A 169 2.34 13.44 -12.66
N PRO A 170 2.59 14.77 -12.60
CA PRO A 170 1.55 15.75 -12.79
C PRO A 170 0.98 15.63 -14.22
N VAL A 171 -0.33 15.65 -14.34
CA VAL A 171 -1.03 15.84 -15.61
C VAL A 171 -1.05 17.32 -15.92
#